data_adcbcf7b626a2641d2e26a9b44728788
#
_entry.id   adcbcf7b626a2641d2e26a9b44728788
#
_cell.length_a   1.000
_cell.length_b   1.000
_cell.length_c   1.000
_cell.angle_alpha   90.00
_cell.angle_beta   90.00
_cell.angle_gamma   90.00
#
_symmetry.space_group_name_H-M   'P 1'
#
loop_
_entity.id
_entity.type
_entity.pdbx_description
1 polymer ?
#
loop_
_entity_poly.entity_id
_entity_poly.type
_entity_poly.pdbx_seq_one_letter_code
_entity_poly.pdbx_strand_id
1 'polypeptide(L)'
;MKLIDYCIRQPITVAVGVGMALLAGVMALTSVPVQMKPDVDSVVIAVTTFWESASAEEIESDIVEEQEKVLSDVSGLISLSSKSRAGQGVVRLEFETGTDIDTAKAEVLQKLDEVPGYPEAVLQPVVQGKDPQSVDYIAWVGLSSTDPSFDTTTLFDFMERRIKPQLDRLEGVGEVNVVGGRQSELHIRVDPEALAARGITWGQLVQAINSANRNYSAGKAKEGKNDIRIRSTGRFESPEDVASMIVRRDASGPVYLRDVAEVSEGYKEMNNWARARGHIMPFINFQLQRGGNLIGTMDRIQTKLAEMNSRDGILAHHARQLGINGELELVQVYDATAYVRDAIKLVQSNIVYGGILATLTLLFFLRSLRTIGIIALAIPVSIIAAIVVMVSLGRSVNIISLAGMAFAVGMVVDNAIVV
;
A
#
# COMPACT_ATOMS: atom_id res chain seq x y z
N MET A 1 10.82 -50.93 3.03
CA MET A 1 10.48 -52.05 3.92
C MET A 1 10.98 -51.86 5.37
N LYS A 2 12.23 -51.43 5.64
CA LYS A 2 12.74 -51.22 7.01
C LYS A 2 11.95 -50.24 7.88
N LEU A 3 11.39 -49.19 7.32
CA LEU A 3 10.62 -48.15 8.06
C LEU A 3 9.25 -48.70 8.50
N ILE A 4 8.57 -49.41 7.61
CA ILE A 4 7.26 -50.02 7.89
C ILE A 4 7.38 -51.07 8.99
N ASP A 5 8.38 -51.95 8.88
CA ASP A 5 8.65 -52.97 9.93
C ASP A 5 8.98 -52.33 11.28
N TYR A 6 9.70 -51.21 11.31
CA TYR A 6 9.97 -50.45 12.50
C TYR A 6 8.70 -49.89 13.13
N CYS A 7 7.85 -49.25 12.31
CA CYS A 7 6.57 -48.67 12.78
C CYS A 7 5.65 -49.76 13.37
N ILE A 8 5.60 -50.94 12.77
CA ILE A 8 4.78 -52.06 13.27
C ILE A 8 5.33 -52.59 14.60
N ARG A 9 6.66 -52.62 14.76
CA ARG A 9 7.29 -53.13 15.99
C ARG A 9 7.27 -52.15 17.16
N GLN A 10 7.12 -50.82 16.86
CA GLN A 10 7.18 -49.75 17.86
C GLN A 10 5.93 -48.85 17.81
N PRO A 11 4.72 -49.38 18.10
CA PRO A 11 3.47 -48.63 17.96
C PRO A 11 3.39 -47.42 18.90
N ILE A 12 4.01 -47.47 20.07
CA ILE A 12 4.02 -46.35 21.02
C ILE A 12 4.85 -45.19 20.46
N THR A 13 6.00 -45.48 19.86
CA THR A 13 6.87 -44.46 19.26
C THR A 13 6.14 -43.73 18.10
N VAL A 14 5.42 -44.52 17.29
CA VAL A 14 4.60 -43.94 16.20
C VAL A 14 3.48 -43.08 16.77
N ALA A 15 2.75 -43.52 17.77
CA ALA A 15 1.67 -42.76 18.40
C ALA A 15 2.18 -41.44 19.02
N VAL A 16 3.34 -41.46 19.68
CA VAL A 16 3.99 -40.26 20.22
C VAL A 16 4.43 -39.33 19.08
N GLY A 17 5.03 -39.87 18.00
CA GLY A 17 5.41 -39.09 16.84
C GLY A 17 4.22 -38.37 16.16
N VAL A 18 3.12 -39.10 15.99
CA VAL A 18 1.85 -38.51 15.46
C VAL A 18 1.28 -37.45 16.41
N GLY A 19 1.30 -37.71 17.72
CA GLY A 19 0.87 -36.75 18.73
C GLY A 19 1.71 -35.47 18.73
N MET A 20 3.04 -35.57 18.60
CA MET A 20 3.92 -34.42 18.46
C MET A 20 3.66 -33.66 17.15
N ALA A 21 3.46 -34.37 16.05
CA ALA A 21 3.15 -33.74 14.77
C ALA A 21 1.80 -32.98 14.82
N LEU A 22 0.78 -33.52 15.48
CA LEU A 22 -0.49 -32.86 15.71
C LEU A 22 -0.33 -31.61 16.58
N LEU A 23 0.42 -31.68 17.67
CA LEU A 23 0.68 -30.51 18.52
C LEU A 23 1.45 -29.41 17.76
N ALA A 24 2.52 -29.79 17.04
CA ALA A 24 3.27 -28.86 16.20
C ALA A 24 2.39 -28.23 15.10
N GLY A 25 1.49 -29.02 14.52
CA GLY A 25 0.57 -28.55 13.50
C GLY A 25 -0.49 -27.58 14.01
N VAL A 26 -1.02 -27.81 15.21
CA VAL A 26 -1.95 -26.86 15.85
C VAL A 26 -1.23 -25.53 16.14
N MET A 27 0.02 -25.58 16.61
CA MET A 27 0.84 -24.37 16.78
C MET A 27 1.13 -23.70 15.43
N ALA A 28 1.44 -24.46 14.40
CA ALA A 28 1.69 -23.96 13.06
C ALA A 28 0.46 -23.25 12.47
N LEU A 29 -0.74 -23.77 12.67
CA LEU A 29 -2.00 -23.16 12.22
C LEU A 29 -2.22 -21.73 12.76
N THR A 30 -1.73 -21.44 13.96
CA THR A 30 -1.85 -20.12 14.59
C THR A 30 -0.79 -19.13 14.11
N SER A 31 0.33 -19.63 13.56
CA SER A 31 1.49 -18.81 13.18
C SER A 31 1.65 -18.62 11.67
N VAL A 32 0.97 -19.45 10.86
CA VAL A 32 1.08 -19.37 9.39
C VAL A 32 0.53 -18.05 8.87
N PRO A 33 1.30 -17.27 8.08
CA PRO A 33 0.77 -16.10 7.40
C PRO A 33 -0.21 -16.54 6.30
N VAL A 34 -1.41 -15.97 6.32
CA VAL A 34 -2.41 -16.17 5.29
C VAL A 34 -2.31 -15.02 4.29
N GLN A 35 -2.15 -15.36 3.02
CA GLN A 35 -2.04 -14.41 1.91
C GLN A 35 -3.12 -14.68 0.86
N MET A 36 -3.42 -13.69 0.01
CA MET A 36 -4.36 -13.87 -1.09
C MET A 36 -3.73 -14.67 -2.23
N LYS A 37 -2.51 -14.31 -2.60
CA LYS A 37 -1.70 -14.96 -3.64
C LYS A 37 -0.37 -15.40 -3.05
N PRO A 38 0.27 -16.44 -3.60
CA PRO A 38 1.66 -16.74 -3.23
C PRO A 38 2.56 -15.55 -3.60
N ASP A 39 3.57 -15.28 -2.79
CA ASP A 39 4.64 -14.38 -3.19
C ASP A 39 5.35 -15.02 -4.40
N VAL A 40 5.16 -14.42 -5.56
CA VAL A 40 5.94 -14.76 -6.74
C VAL A 40 7.16 -13.85 -6.69
N ASP A 41 8.34 -14.42 -6.61
CA ASP A 41 9.62 -13.71 -6.53
C ASP A 41 9.97 -13.02 -7.89
N SER A 42 9.00 -12.40 -8.56
CA SER A 42 9.29 -11.53 -9.70
C SER A 42 9.75 -10.18 -9.16
N VAL A 43 11.01 -9.88 -9.38
CA VAL A 43 11.59 -8.58 -9.03
C VAL A 43 11.21 -7.60 -10.13
N VAL A 44 10.38 -6.62 -9.78
CA VAL A 44 9.97 -5.55 -10.69
C VAL A 44 10.41 -4.22 -10.14
N ILE A 45 11.08 -3.43 -10.98
CA ILE A 45 11.46 -2.05 -10.67
C ILE A 45 10.72 -1.13 -11.63
N ALA A 46 10.08 -0.10 -11.09
CA ALA A 46 9.45 0.94 -11.88
C ALA A 46 10.19 2.26 -11.70
N VAL A 47 10.51 2.89 -12.81
CA VAL A 47 11.06 4.25 -12.90
C VAL A 47 9.93 5.17 -13.32
N THR A 48 9.55 6.09 -12.46
CA THR A 48 8.49 7.08 -12.75
C THR A 48 9.08 8.46 -12.84
N THR A 49 8.86 9.15 -13.96
CA THR A 49 9.33 10.51 -14.20
C THR A 49 8.14 11.42 -14.44
N PHE A 50 8.14 12.58 -13.78
CA PHE A 50 7.09 13.58 -13.91
C PHE A 50 7.60 14.80 -14.62
N TRP A 51 6.83 15.26 -15.59
CA TRP A 51 7.04 16.52 -16.31
C TRP A 51 5.70 17.21 -16.49
N GLU A 52 5.33 18.04 -15.53
CA GLU A 52 4.06 18.77 -15.57
C GLU A 52 3.96 19.59 -16.87
N SER A 53 2.80 19.58 -17.49
CA SER A 53 2.48 20.27 -18.74
C SER A 53 3.03 19.67 -20.04
N ALA A 54 3.80 18.58 -20.01
CA ALA A 54 4.22 17.89 -21.23
C ALA A 54 3.13 16.97 -21.78
N SER A 55 3.05 16.89 -23.11
CA SER A 55 2.21 15.91 -23.81
C SER A 55 2.76 14.49 -23.65
N ALA A 56 1.96 13.48 -23.98
CA ALA A 56 2.42 12.09 -23.94
C ALA A 56 3.56 11.82 -24.94
N GLU A 57 3.55 12.52 -26.09
CA GLU A 57 4.58 12.40 -27.13
C GLU A 57 5.92 13.01 -26.68
N GLU A 58 5.90 14.17 -26.01
CA GLU A 58 7.11 14.78 -25.43
C GLU A 58 7.68 13.91 -24.30
N ILE A 59 6.84 13.34 -23.45
CA ILE A 59 7.26 12.39 -22.41
C ILE A 59 7.92 11.16 -23.04
N GLU A 60 7.38 10.65 -24.16
CA GLU A 60 7.93 9.49 -24.87
C GLU A 60 9.29 9.81 -25.45
N SER A 61 9.37 10.86 -26.31
CA SER A 61 10.59 11.17 -27.06
C SER A 61 11.74 11.69 -26.19
N ASP A 62 11.45 12.56 -25.24
CA ASP A 62 12.48 13.31 -24.52
C ASP A 62 12.86 12.66 -23.18
N ILE A 63 12.01 11.74 -22.67
CA ILE A 63 12.24 11.09 -21.39
C ILE A 63 12.32 9.57 -21.53
N VAL A 64 11.24 8.94 -22.01
CA VAL A 64 11.10 7.48 -21.93
C VAL A 64 12.06 6.79 -22.87
N GLU A 65 12.18 7.22 -24.12
CA GLU A 65 13.14 6.63 -25.08
C GLU A 65 14.59 6.75 -24.59
N GLU A 66 14.98 7.87 -24.00
CA GLU A 66 16.34 8.04 -23.46
C GLU A 66 16.58 7.15 -22.23
N GLN A 67 15.57 6.96 -21.39
CA GLN A 67 15.63 6.03 -20.27
C GLN A 67 15.70 4.57 -20.75
N GLU A 68 14.90 4.18 -21.74
CA GLU A 68 14.91 2.83 -22.31
C GLU A 68 16.26 2.45 -22.88
N LYS A 69 16.94 3.37 -23.58
CA LYS A 69 18.27 3.14 -24.16
C LYS A 69 19.29 2.71 -23.11
N VAL A 70 19.32 3.39 -21.97
CA VAL A 70 20.31 3.08 -20.91
C VAL A 70 19.86 1.93 -20.01
N LEU A 71 18.55 1.77 -19.81
CA LEU A 71 17.98 0.75 -18.92
C LEU A 71 17.91 -0.63 -19.57
N SER A 72 17.96 -0.73 -20.92
CA SER A 72 18.00 -2.00 -21.62
C SER A 72 19.24 -2.84 -21.32
N ASP A 73 20.32 -2.23 -20.87
CA ASP A 73 21.59 -2.88 -20.57
C ASP A 73 21.76 -3.31 -19.10
N VAL A 74 20.70 -3.20 -18.29
CA VAL A 74 20.72 -3.59 -16.87
C VAL A 74 20.80 -5.10 -16.73
N SER A 75 21.66 -5.58 -15.83
CA SER A 75 21.94 -7.00 -15.62
C SER A 75 20.72 -7.76 -15.10
N GLY A 76 20.45 -8.95 -15.64
CA GLY A 76 19.33 -9.81 -15.22
C GLY A 76 17.94 -9.34 -15.65
N LEU A 77 17.87 -8.39 -16.59
CA LEU A 77 16.62 -7.90 -17.16
C LEU A 77 15.98 -8.98 -18.07
N ILE A 78 14.71 -9.31 -17.81
CA ILE A 78 13.91 -10.21 -18.67
C ILE A 78 13.07 -9.41 -19.65
N SER A 79 12.40 -8.36 -19.15
CA SER A 79 11.54 -7.53 -19.97
C SER A 79 11.58 -6.08 -19.53
N LEU A 80 11.52 -5.18 -20.51
CA LEU A 80 11.36 -3.74 -20.31
C LEU A 80 10.09 -3.31 -21.03
N SER A 81 9.24 -2.59 -20.36
CA SER A 81 8.02 -2.02 -20.93
C SER A 81 7.81 -0.61 -20.36
N SER A 82 7.28 0.27 -21.20
CA SER A 82 7.07 1.65 -20.81
C SER A 82 5.66 2.13 -21.11
N LYS A 83 5.29 3.23 -20.48
CA LYS A 83 4.01 3.89 -20.66
C LYS A 83 4.16 5.39 -20.51
N SER A 84 3.82 6.10 -21.58
CA SER A 84 3.81 7.56 -21.63
C SER A 84 2.40 8.10 -21.54
N ARG A 85 2.20 9.11 -20.71
CA ARG A 85 0.96 9.87 -20.55
C ARG A 85 1.30 11.35 -20.45
N ALA A 86 0.32 12.21 -20.65
CA ALA A 86 0.50 13.63 -20.38
C ALA A 86 0.96 13.83 -18.92
N GLY A 87 2.10 14.48 -18.75
CA GLY A 87 2.70 14.77 -17.44
C GLY A 87 3.48 13.64 -16.77
N GLN A 88 3.48 12.39 -17.29
CA GLN A 88 4.10 11.25 -16.61
C GLN A 88 4.61 10.17 -17.56
N GLY A 89 5.87 9.74 -17.38
CA GLY A 89 6.44 8.55 -17.97
C GLY A 89 6.70 7.47 -16.92
N VAL A 90 6.46 6.21 -17.26
CA VAL A 90 6.77 5.06 -16.38
C VAL A 90 7.51 4.01 -17.21
N VAL A 91 8.72 3.65 -16.80
CA VAL A 91 9.49 2.53 -17.35
C VAL A 91 9.49 1.40 -16.33
N ARG A 92 9.02 0.22 -16.72
CA ARG A 92 8.91 -0.98 -15.91
C ARG A 92 9.96 -1.99 -16.36
N LEU A 93 10.79 -2.40 -15.41
CA LEU A 93 11.82 -3.42 -15.60
C LEU A 93 11.45 -4.67 -14.81
N GLU A 94 11.44 -5.82 -15.45
CA GLU A 94 11.20 -7.12 -14.83
C GLU A 94 12.48 -7.96 -14.91
N PHE A 95 12.91 -8.47 -13.76
CA PHE A 95 14.17 -9.17 -13.57
C PHE A 95 13.96 -10.67 -13.34
N GLU A 96 15.02 -11.45 -13.52
CA GLU A 96 15.04 -12.88 -13.24
C GLU A 96 14.69 -13.18 -11.79
N THR A 97 14.00 -14.32 -11.57
CA THR A 97 13.64 -14.80 -10.23
C THR A 97 14.91 -15.03 -9.40
N GLY A 98 14.95 -14.45 -8.20
CA GLY A 98 16.11 -14.53 -7.31
C GLY A 98 17.10 -13.39 -7.45
N THR A 99 16.85 -12.42 -8.33
CA THR A 99 17.63 -11.17 -8.38
C THR A 99 17.46 -10.39 -7.07
N ASP A 100 18.56 -9.90 -6.50
CA ASP A 100 18.49 -9.01 -5.34
C ASP A 100 17.96 -7.63 -5.73
N ILE A 101 16.82 -7.26 -5.16
CA ILE A 101 16.10 -6.02 -5.52
C ILE A 101 16.91 -4.76 -5.20
N ASP A 102 17.70 -4.78 -4.12
CA ASP A 102 18.48 -3.61 -3.72
C ASP A 102 19.67 -3.40 -4.66
N THR A 103 20.31 -4.49 -5.09
CA THR A 103 21.38 -4.46 -6.10
C THR A 103 20.84 -4.01 -7.46
N ALA A 104 19.74 -4.57 -7.92
CA ALA A 104 19.11 -4.17 -9.18
C ALA A 104 18.66 -2.70 -9.16
N LYS A 105 18.10 -2.24 -8.04
CA LYS A 105 17.71 -0.83 -7.87
C LYS A 105 18.92 0.11 -7.91
N ALA A 106 20.05 -0.27 -7.30
CA ALA A 106 21.28 0.52 -7.36
C ALA A 106 21.81 0.62 -8.79
N GLU A 107 21.79 -0.48 -9.56
CA GLU A 107 22.22 -0.49 -10.96
C GLU A 107 21.29 0.37 -11.84
N VAL A 108 19.97 0.28 -11.65
CA VAL A 108 18.97 1.13 -12.33
C VAL A 108 19.24 2.61 -12.05
N LEU A 109 19.50 3.00 -10.79
CA LEU A 109 19.81 4.37 -10.43
C LEU A 109 21.11 4.84 -11.12
N GLN A 110 22.15 4.00 -11.13
CA GLN A 110 23.41 4.31 -11.81
C GLN A 110 23.19 4.50 -13.33
N LYS A 111 22.39 3.65 -13.96
CA LYS A 111 22.07 3.76 -15.38
C LYS A 111 21.27 5.02 -15.71
N LEU A 112 20.36 5.44 -14.83
CA LEU A 112 19.62 6.69 -15.02
C LEU A 112 20.52 7.94 -14.95
N ASP A 113 21.63 7.89 -14.23
CA ASP A 113 22.63 8.97 -14.23
C ASP A 113 23.38 9.10 -15.57
N GLU A 114 23.34 8.06 -16.43
CA GLU A 114 23.92 8.07 -17.79
C GLU A 114 23.00 8.78 -18.81
N VAL A 115 21.74 9.07 -18.47
CA VAL A 115 20.80 9.79 -19.37
C VAL A 115 21.33 11.21 -19.64
N PRO A 116 21.44 11.65 -20.91
CA PRO A 116 22.06 12.91 -21.28
C PRO A 116 21.18 14.13 -20.95
N GLY A 117 20.92 14.36 -19.68
CA GLY A 117 20.22 15.56 -19.18
C GLY A 117 18.72 15.63 -19.49
N TYR A 118 17.92 15.82 -18.48
CA TYR A 118 16.49 16.08 -18.62
C TYR A 118 16.22 17.56 -18.88
N PRO A 119 15.13 17.93 -19.55
CA PRO A 119 14.64 19.31 -19.62
C PRO A 119 14.52 19.95 -18.21
N GLU A 120 14.73 21.26 -18.10
CA GLU A 120 14.79 21.97 -16.79
C GLU A 120 13.54 21.77 -15.91
N ALA A 121 12.37 21.52 -16.50
CA ALA A 121 11.11 21.34 -15.79
C ALA A 121 10.84 19.89 -15.36
N VAL A 122 11.70 18.94 -15.73
CA VAL A 122 11.51 17.52 -15.39
C VAL A 122 11.94 17.27 -13.95
N LEU A 123 11.08 16.62 -13.18
CA LEU A 123 11.42 16.18 -11.84
C LEU A 123 12.35 14.94 -11.91
N GLN A 124 13.23 14.79 -10.92
CA GLN A 124 14.10 13.62 -10.85
C GLN A 124 13.28 12.32 -10.87
N PRO A 125 13.71 11.31 -11.65
CA PRO A 125 13.04 10.02 -11.71
C PRO A 125 12.94 9.35 -10.33
N VAL A 126 11.77 8.80 -10.02
CA VAL A 126 11.52 8.05 -8.79
C VAL A 126 11.62 6.58 -9.08
N VAL A 127 12.60 5.88 -8.47
CA VAL A 127 12.82 4.44 -8.65
C VAL A 127 12.17 3.67 -7.50
N GLN A 128 11.20 2.82 -7.82
CA GLN A 128 10.45 2.01 -6.86
C GLN A 128 10.66 0.53 -7.15
N GLY A 129 10.91 -0.28 -6.11
CA GLY A 129 11.03 -1.73 -6.20
C GLY A 129 9.67 -2.45 -6.22
N LYS A 130 8.68 -1.85 -6.87
CA LYS A 130 7.33 -2.37 -7.07
C LYS A 130 6.76 -1.78 -8.36
N ASP A 131 5.94 -2.55 -9.04
CA ASP A 131 5.12 -2.00 -10.12
C ASP A 131 3.94 -1.21 -9.52
N PRO A 132 3.87 0.12 -9.71
CA PRO A 132 2.76 0.93 -9.20
C PRO A 132 1.40 0.53 -9.80
N GLN A 133 1.40 -0.20 -10.94
CA GLN A 133 0.18 -0.63 -11.62
C GLN A 133 -0.30 -2.02 -11.17
N SER A 134 0.55 -2.81 -10.51
CA SER A 134 0.22 -4.16 -10.03
C SER A 134 0.12 -4.27 -8.51
N VAL A 135 -0.14 -3.17 -7.83
CA VAL A 135 -0.26 -3.15 -6.38
C VAL A 135 -1.56 -3.82 -5.94
N ASP A 136 -1.44 -4.90 -5.19
CA ASP A 136 -2.59 -5.56 -4.56
C ASP A 136 -3.00 -4.80 -3.29
N TYR A 137 -4.09 -4.05 -3.39
CA TYR A 137 -4.70 -3.41 -2.23
C TYR A 137 -5.54 -4.42 -1.46
N ILE A 138 -5.36 -4.46 -0.13
CA ILE A 138 -6.11 -5.37 0.75
C ILE A 138 -7.44 -4.79 1.22
N ALA A 139 -7.53 -3.47 1.32
CA ALA A 139 -8.76 -2.75 1.69
C ALA A 139 -8.86 -1.41 0.98
N TRP A 140 -10.10 -0.98 0.75
CA TRP A 140 -10.45 0.37 0.37
C TRP A 140 -11.50 0.90 1.34
N VAL A 141 -11.25 2.07 1.91
CA VAL A 141 -12.09 2.73 2.91
C VAL A 141 -12.38 4.14 2.45
N GLY A 142 -13.63 4.48 2.24
CA GLY A 142 -14.07 5.83 1.85
C GLY A 142 -14.51 6.63 3.07
N LEU A 143 -14.28 7.95 3.05
CA LEU A 143 -14.82 8.86 4.04
C LEU A 143 -16.16 9.41 3.55
N SER A 144 -17.23 9.02 4.21
CA SER A 144 -18.60 9.42 3.92
C SER A 144 -19.14 10.38 4.98
N SER A 145 -20.12 11.19 4.59
CA SER A 145 -20.93 11.99 5.51
C SER A 145 -22.39 11.57 5.41
N THR A 146 -23.09 11.56 6.53
CA THR A 146 -24.58 11.41 6.54
C THR A 146 -25.29 12.70 6.13
N ASP A 147 -24.60 13.83 6.14
CA ASP A 147 -25.09 15.08 5.57
C ASP A 147 -24.84 15.12 4.05
N PRO A 148 -25.89 15.02 3.21
CA PRO A 148 -25.71 15.01 1.76
C PRO A 148 -25.20 16.34 1.17
N SER A 149 -25.30 17.42 1.92
CA SER A 149 -24.85 18.76 1.49
C SER A 149 -23.35 18.98 1.73
N PHE A 150 -22.72 18.12 2.56
CA PHE A 150 -21.32 18.26 2.90
C PHE A 150 -20.41 17.55 1.89
N ASP A 151 -19.50 18.29 1.29
CA ASP A 151 -18.50 17.76 0.35
C ASP A 151 -17.31 17.15 1.10
N THR A 152 -17.33 15.84 1.31
CA THR A 152 -16.24 15.11 2.00
C THR A 152 -14.91 15.16 1.25
N THR A 153 -14.88 15.50 -0.03
CA THR A 153 -13.62 15.59 -0.79
C THR A 153 -12.69 16.68 -0.24
N THR A 154 -13.22 17.68 0.44
CA THR A 154 -12.47 18.77 1.10
C THR A 154 -11.68 18.27 2.33
N LEU A 155 -11.97 17.08 2.83
CA LEU A 155 -11.31 16.48 4.00
C LEU A 155 -10.04 15.68 3.65
N PHE A 156 -9.47 15.85 2.43
CA PHE A 156 -8.25 15.18 2.04
C PHE A 156 -7.10 15.42 3.03
N ASP A 157 -6.83 16.67 3.39
CA ASP A 157 -5.75 17.03 4.32
C ASP A 157 -5.98 16.47 5.74
N PHE A 158 -7.23 16.41 6.19
CA PHE A 158 -7.56 15.76 7.44
C PHE A 158 -7.25 14.26 7.40
N MET A 159 -7.61 13.58 6.31
CA MET A 159 -7.30 12.17 6.11
C MET A 159 -5.79 11.93 6.05
N GLU A 160 -5.06 12.74 5.26
CA GLU A 160 -3.60 12.60 5.10
C GLU A 160 -2.84 12.88 6.42
N ARG A 161 -3.23 13.93 7.15
CA ARG A 161 -2.48 14.39 8.33
C ARG A 161 -2.93 13.75 9.64
N ARG A 162 -4.18 13.30 9.77
CA ARG A 162 -4.76 12.82 11.04
C ARG A 162 -5.17 11.37 11.03
N ILE A 163 -5.71 10.88 9.93
CA ILE A 163 -6.20 9.49 9.80
C ILE A 163 -5.08 8.55 9.38
N LYS A 164 -4.46 8.83 8.22
CA LYS A 164 -3.39 8.01 7.64
C LYS A 164 -2.28 7.64 8.64
N PRO A 165 -1.68 8.57 9.44
CA PRO A 165 -0.58 8.21 10.33
C PRO A 165 -0.96 7.24 11.44
N GLN A 166 -2.24 7.13 11.78
CA GLN A 166 -2.72 6.16 12.76
C GLN A 166 -2.91 4.78 12.12
N LEU A 167 -3.24 4.73 10.83
CA LEU A 167 -3.43 3.51 10.06
C LEU A 167 -2.09 2.93 9.58
N ASP A 168 -1.13 3.77 9.19
CA ASP A 168 0.23 3.38 8.82
C ASP A 168 0.99 2.64 9.94
N ARG A 169 0.64 2.91 11.21
CA ARG A 169 1.29 2.30 12.38
C ARG A 169 0.75 0.92 12.74
N LEU A 170 -0.29 0.46 12.07
CA LEU A 170 -0.87 -0.85 12.33
C LEU A 170 0.09 -1.94 11.85
N GLU A 171 0.32 -2.92 12.71
CA GLU A 171 1.17 -4.06 12.40
C GLU A 171 0.61 -4.84 11.19
N GLY A 172 1.46 -5.13 10.22
CA GLY A 172 1.12 -5.82 8.98
C GLY A 172 0.65 -4.90 7.85
N VAL A 173 0.39 -3.62 8.11
CA VAL A 173 0.16 -2.61 7.09
C VAL A 173 1.49 -2.21 6.47
N GLY A 174 1.63 -2.29 5.16
CA GLY A 174 2.83 -1.93 4.42
C GLY A 174 2.84 -0.47 3.99
N GLU A 175 1.74 -0.03 3.42
CA GLU A 175 1.58 1.33 2.92
C GLU A 175 0.11 1.73 2.92
N VAL A 176 -0.15 2.98 3.26
CA VAL A 176 -1.49 3.59 3.22
C VAL A 176 -1.45 4.82 2.33
N ASN A 177 -2.37 4.92 1.37
CA ASN A 177 -2.45 6.08 0.48
C ASN A 177 -3.85 6.69 0.53
N VAL A 178 -3.91 8.03 0.54
CA VAL A 178 -5.16 8.79 0.41
C VAL A 178 -5.32 9.22 -1.03
N VAL A 179 -6.48 8.96 -1.62
CA VAL A 179 -6.77 9.25 -3.02
C VAL A 179 -8.17 9.85 -3.20
N GLY A 180 -8.37 10.60 -4.28
CA GLY A 180 -9.70 11.07 -4.71
C GLY A 180 -10.29 12.21 -3.88
N GLY A 181 -9.47 12.99 -3.18
CA GLY A 181 -9.88 14.20 -2.47
C GLY A 181 -9.28 15.47 -3.07
N ARG A 182 -9.70 16.62 -2.55
CA ARG A 182 -9.18 17.95 -2.91
C ARG A 182 -8.11 18.36 -1.90
N GLN A 183 -6.87 18.40 -2.34
CA GLN A 183 -5.75 18.90 -1.53
C GLN A 183 -5.84 20.42 -1.44
N SER A 184 -5.74 20.98 -0.23
CA SER A 184 -5.72 22.42 -0.01
C SER A 184 -4.46 23.05 -0.58
N GLU A 185 -4.59 24.17 -1.25
CA GLU A 185 -3.47 24.99 -1.74
C GLU A 185 -3.79 26.47 -1.66
N LEU A 186 -2.77 27.32 -1.73
CA LEU A 186 -2.93 28.75 -1.83
C LEU A 186 -2.89 29.17 -3.30
N HIS A 187 -3.94 29.84 -3.74
CA HIS A 187 -4.02 30.43 -5.08
C HIS A 187 -3.49 31.86 -5.04
N ILE A 188 -2.47 32.12 -5.84
CA ILE A 188 -1.94 33.47 -6.07
C ILE A 188 -2.38 33.91 -7.47
N ARG A 189 -3.46 34.67 -7.54
CA ARG A 189 -3.99 35.22 -8.81
C ARG A 189 -3.33 36.55 -9.09
N VAL A 190 -2.40 36.55 -10.02
CA VAL A 190 -1.58 37.73 -10.35
C VAL A 190 -2.36 38.68 -11.29
N ASP A 191 -2.28 39.98 -11.00
CA ASP A 191 -2.77 41.03 -11.86
C ASP A 191 -1.64 41.51 -12.81
N PRO A 192 -1.70 41.21 -14.11
CA PRO A 192 -0.64 41.57 -15.06
C PRO A 192 -0.47 43.10 -15.22
N GLU A 193 -1.56 43.88 -15.09
CA GLU A 193 -1.51 45.34 -15.22
C GLU A 193 -0.81 45.97 -14.01
N ALA A 194 -1.13 45.48 -12.82
CA ALA A 194 -0.48 45.89 -11.58
C ALA A 194 1.01 45.53 -11.54
N LEU A 195 1.41 44.35 -12.08
CA LEU A 195 2.81 43.97 -12.27
C LEU A 195 3.54 44.94 -13.21
N ALA A 196 2.96 45.17 -14.40
CA ALA A 196 3.53 46.05 -15.42
C ALA A 196 3.69 47.49 -14.91
N ALA A 197 2.67 48.02 -14.23
CA ALA A 197 2.70 49.36 -13.63
C ALA A 197 3.84 49.54 -12.62
N ARG A 198 4.24 48.46 -11.95
CA ARG A 198 5.36 48.47 -10.98
C ARG A 198 6.70 47.98 -11.57
N GLY A 199 6.74 47.66 -12.88
CA GLY A 199 7.92 47.18 -13.57
C GLY A 199 8.50 45.86 -12.98
N ILE A 200 7.62 44.99 -12.51
CA ILE A 200 7.97 43.67 -11.97
C ILE A 200 7.73 42.63 -13.06
N THR A 201 8.73 41.83 -13.37
CA THR A 201 8.61 40.73 -14.33
C THR A 201 8.05 39.48 -13.63
N TRP A 202 7.46 38.57 -14.42
CA TRP A 202 6.97 37.29 -13.92
C TRP A 202 8.08 36.49 -13.21
N GLY A 203 9.27 36.40 -13.80
CA GLY A 203 10.43 35.70 -13.20
C GLY A 203 10.85 36.28 -11.85
N GLN A 204 10.82 37.61 -11.70
CA GLN A 204 11.11 38.27 -10.41
C GLN A 204 10.06 37.92 -9.34
N LEU A 205 8.79 37.86 -9.72
CA LEU A 205 7.70 37.46 -8.82
C LEU A 205 7.89 36.02 -8.34
N VAL A 206 8.08 35.07 -9.27
CA VAL A 206 8.31 33.65 -8.94
C VAL A 206 9.54 33.47 -8.07
N GLN A 207 10.64 34.15 -8.38
CA GLN A 207 11.85 34.11 -7.58
C GLN A 207 11.63 34.68 -6.17
N ALA A 208 10.87 35.76 -6.03
CA ALA A 208 10.54 36.34 -4.73
C ALA A 208 9.71 35.35 -3.88
N ILE A 209 8.69 34.72 -4.46
CA ILE A 209 7.86 33.73 -3.78
C ILE A 209 8.69 32.53 -3.32
N ASN A 210 9.51 31.97 -4.22
CA ASN A 210 10.36 30.82 -3.92
C ASN A 210 11.43 31.10 -2.86
N SER A 211 11.97 32.32 -2.84
CA SER A 211 12.96 32.72 -1.85
C SER A 211 12.34 33.04 -0.48
N ALA A 212 11.14 33.56 -0.45
CA ALA A 212 10.47 33.91 0.80
C ALA A 212 9.96 32.70 1.59
N ASN A 213 9.54 31.62 0.89
CA ASN A 213 9.02 30.38 1.52
C ASN A 213 10.14 29.42 1.93
N ARG A 214 11.14 29.90 2.66
CA ARG A 214 12.28 29.08 3.11
C ARG A 214 12.64 29.36 4.57
N ASN A 215 13.00 28.29 5.28
CA ASN A 215 13.59 28.40 6.59
C ASN A 215 15.10 28.62 6.47
N TYR A 216 15.62 29.64 7.11
CA TYR A 216 17.04 29.91 7.16
C TYR A 216 17.59 29.60 8.55
N SER A 217 18.70 28.84 8.61
CA SER A 217 19.47 28.70 9.84
C SER A 217 20.41 29.91 9.93
N ALA A 218 20.18 30.81 10.88
CA ALA A 218 21.02 31.99 11.10
C ALA A 218 22.27 31.67 11.94
N GLY A 219 22.57 30.38 12.18
CA GLY A 219 23.74 29.94 12.89
C GLY A 219 23.50 29.76 14.41
N LYS A 220 24.59 29.83 15.18
CA LYS A 220 24.58 29.67 16.64
C LYS A 220 25.15 30.95 17.28
N ALA A 221 24.46 31.49 18.26
CA ALA A 221 24.99 32.50 19.16
C ALA A 221 25.42 31.85 20.47
N LYS A 222 26.60 32.18 20.96
CA LYS A 222 27.10 31.74 22.27
C LYS A 222 26.75 32.79 23.32
N GLU A 223 25.99 32.41 24.29
CA GLU A 223 25.70 33.23 25.47
C GLU A 223 26.20 32.50 26.73
N GLY A 224 27.41 32.83 27.17
CA GLY A 224 28.07 32.13 28.25
C GLY A 224 28.37 30.67 27.95
N LYS A 225 27.75 29.74 28.70
CA LYS A 225 27.87 28.27 28.47
C LYS A 225 26.78 27.69 27.55
N ASN A 226 25.83 28.52 27.11
CA ASN A 226 24.71 28.07 26.30
C ASN A 226 24.93 28.37 24.82
N ASP A 227 24.76 27.38 23.96
CA ASP A 227 24.69 27.52 22.51
C ASP A 227 23.23 27.76 22.10
N ILE A 228 22.88 29.00 21.77
CA ILE A 228 21.55 29.37 21.27
C ILE A 228 21.55 29.22 19.76
N ARG A 229 20.74 28.29 19.26
CA ARG A 229 20.55 28.11 17.81
C ARG A 229 19.50 29.11 17.31
N ILE A 230 19.91 30.04 16.46
CA ILE A 230 19.02 31.02 15.85
C ILE A 230 18.47 30.39 14.54
N ARG A 231 17.15 30.26 14.47
CA ARG A 231 16.44 29.79 13.28
C ARG A 231 15.41 30.84 12.88
N SER A 232 15.50 31.30 11.65
CA SER A 232 14.44 32.12 11.05
C SER A 232 13.42 31.18 10.40
N THR A 233 12.19 31.19 10.90
CA THR A 233 11.06 30.51 10.27
C THR A 233 10.50 31.44 9.21
N GLY A 234 10.74 31.12 7.95
CA GLY A 234 10.22 31.87 6.79
C GLY A 234 9.13 31.14 6.03
N ARG A 235 8.57 30.03 6.60
CA ARG A 235 7.43 29.38 6.00
C ARG A 235 6.16 30.17 6.24
N PHE A 236 5.37 30.33 5.22
CA PHE A 236 4.03 30.91 5.30
C PHE A 236 3.09 29.98 6.06
N GLU A 237 2.32 30.52 7.00
CA GLU A 237 1.35 29.78 7.82
C GLU A 237 -0.09 30.19 7.47
N SER A 238 -0.27 31.36 6.82
CA SER A 238 -1.58 31.91 6.45
C SER A 238 -1.54 32.58 5.08
N PRO A 239 -2.70 32.76 4.42
CA PRO A 239 -2.81 33.58 3.19
C PRO A 239 -2.35 35.03 3.41
N GLU A 240 -2.57 35.57 4.59
CA GLU A 240 -2.19 36.93 4.99
C GLU A 240 -0.67 37.09 5.04
N ASP A 241 0.06 36.07 5.49
CA ASP A 241 1.53 36.06 5.50
C ASP A 241 2.05 36.14 4.05
N VAL A 242 1.45 35.33 3.15
CA VAL A 242 1.79 35.34 1.72
C VAL A 242 1.47 36.69 1.11
N ALA A 243 0.28 37.25 1.35
CA ALA A 243 -0.14 38.53 0.82
C ALA A 243 0.74 39.70 1.30
N SER A 244 1.31 39.59 2.52
CA SER A 244 2.19 40.60 3.13
C SER A 244 3.66 40.45 2.78
N MET A 245 4.05 39.43 2.02
CA MET A 245 5.45 39.26 1.59
C MET A 245 5.89 40.41 0.68
N ILE A 246 7.17 40.80 0.79
CA ILE A 246 7.75 41.83 -0.04
C ILE A 246 8.27 41.18 -1.34
N VAL A 247 7.70 41.59 -2.47
CA VAL A 247 8.12 41.17 -3.81
C VAL A 247 9.34 41.98 -4.28
N ARG A 248 9.34 43.29 -4.04
CA ARG A 248 10.43 44.20 -4.41
C ARG A 248 10.50 45.38 -3.44
N ARG A 249 11.68 45.93 -3.29
CA ARG A 249 11.91 47.25 -2.65
C ARG A 249 12.42 48.23 -3.69
N ASP A 250 11.75 49.37 -3.83
CA ASP A 250 12.16 50.45 -4.67
C ASP A 250 12.29 51.77 -3.90
N ALA A 251 12.61 52.88 -4.59
CA ALA A 251 12.78 54.17 -3.95
C ALA A 251 11.49 54.70 -3.28
N SER A 252 10.33 54.23 -3.70
CA SER A 252 9.01 54.60 -3.15
C SER A 252 8.56 53.73 -1.98
N GLY A 253 9.32 52.66 -1.67
CA GLY A 253 9.05 51.78 -0.56
C GLY A 253 8.92 50.30 -0.95
N PRO A 254 8.51 49.40 -0.01
CA PRO A 254 8.29 48.00 -0.29
C PRO A 254 7.02 47.78 -1.09
N VAL A 255 7.10 46.95 -2.13
CA VAL A 255 5.96 46.43 -2.89
C VAL A 255 5.58 45.10 -2.34
N TYR A 256 4.39 44.94 -1.84
CA TYR A 256 3.88 43.69 -1.27
C TYR A 256 3.18 42.85 -2.34
N LEU A 257 3.07 41.55 -2.09
CA LEU A 257 2.37 40.66 -3.03
C LEU A 257 0.90 41.07 -3.23
N ARG A 258 0.21 41.45 -2.15
CA ARG A 258 -1.18 41.96 -2.22
C ARG A 258 -1.38 43.17 -3.13
N ASP A 259 -0.32 43.88 -3.48
CA ASP A 259 -0.38 45.05 -4.35
C ASP A 259 -0.39 44.66 -5.84
N VAL A 260 -0.06 43.40 -6.17
CA VAL A 260 0.09 42.88 -7.53
C VAL A 260 -0.61 41.52 -7.74
N ALA A 261 -1.16 40.93 -6.67
CA ALA A 261 -1.86 39.66 -6.73
C ALA A 261 -2.90 39.52 -5.62
N GLU A 262 -3.96 38.78 -5.88
CA GLU A 262 -4.91 38.30 -4.90
C GLU A 262 -4.49 36.93 -4.38
N VAL A 263 -4.43 36.77 -3.06
CA VAL A 263 -4.10 35.50 -2.40
C VAL A 263 -5.35 34.95 -1.76
N SER A 264 -5.73 33.74 -2.10
CA SER A 264 -6.91 33.06 -1.55
C SER A 264 -6.61 31.60 -1.25
N GLU A 265 -7.29 31.03 -0.27
CA GLU A 265 -7.33 29.58 -0.09
C GLU A 265 -8.15 28.93 -1.19
N GLY A 266 -7.68 27.81 -1.67
CA GLY A 266 -8.34 27.02 -2.69
C GLY A 266 -7.97 25.56 -2.61
N TYR A 267 -8.36 24.83 -3.62
CA TYR A 267 -8.05 23.42 -3.72
C TYR A 267 -7.38 23.13 -5.05
N LYS A 268 -6.42 22.20 -5.01
CA LYS A 268 -5.80 21.67 -6.21
C LYS A 268 -6.84 21.00 -7.10
N GLU A 269 -6.71 21.14 -8.40
CA GLU A 269 -7.56 20.47 -9.37
C GLU A 269 -7.49 18.95 -9.17
N MET A 270 -8.66 18.32 -9.10
CA MET A 270 -8.72 16.86 -8.92
C MET A 270 -8.43 16.16 -10.25
N ASN A 271 -7.30 15.49 -10.31
CA ASN A 271 -6.93 14.63 -11.44
C ASN A 271 -7.52 13.21 -11.29
N ASN A 272 -7.85 12.81 -10.07
CA ASN A 272 -8.40 11.51 -9.74
C ASN A 272 -9.61 11.66 -8.82
N TRP A 273 -10.69 10.98 -9.16
CA TRP A 273 -11.87 10.90 -8.30
C TRP A 273 -12.35 9.46 -8.21
N ALA A 274 -12.88 9.11 -7.05
CA ALA A 274 -13.45 7.80 -6.80
C ALA A 274 -14.88 7.95 -6.27
N ARG A 275 -15.75 7.02 -6.64
CA ARG A 275 -17.15 7.01 -6.26
C ARG A 275 -17.52 5.69 -5.61
N ALA A 276 -18.20 5.75 -4.47
CA ALA A 276 -18.84 4.61 -3.87
C ALA A 276 -20.24 5.00 -3.39
N ARG A 277 -21.18 4.05 -3.42
CA ARG A 277 -22.58 4.27 -3.02
C ARG A 277 -23.25 5.48 -3.67
N GLY A 278 -22.83 5.83 -4.89
CA GLY A 278 -23.38 6.98 -5.63
C GLY A 278 -22.74 8.34 -5.33
N HIS A 279 -21.86 8.47 -4.34
CA HIS A 279 -21.21 9.70 -3.93
C HIS A 279 -19.71 9.68 -4.26
N ILE A 280 -19.19 10.85 -4.67
CA ILE A 280 -17.74 11.08 -4.78
C ILE A 280 -17.24 11.34 -3.38
N MET A 281 -16.16 10.63 -2.99
CA MET A 281 -15.56 10.77 -1.66
C MET A 281 -14.07 10.46 -1.73
N PRO A 282 -13.26 10.94 -0.78
CA PRO A 282 -11.87 10.54 -0.67
C PRO A 282 -11.78 9.13 -0.09
N PHE A 283 -10.76 8.38 -0.53
CA PHE A 283 -10.51 7.00 -0.12
C PHE A 283 -9.15 6.84 0.49
N ILE A 284 -9.05 5.87 1.37
CA ILE A 284 -7.81 5.30 1.85
C ILE A 284 -7.71 3.90 1.29
N ASN A 285 -6.59 3.57 0.66
CA ASN A 285 -6.24 2.21 0.30
C ASN A 285 -5.08 1.69 1.16
N PHE A 286 -5.06 0.38 1.35
CA PHE A 286 -4.10 -0.30 2.19
C PHE A 286 -3.37 -1.37 1.39
N GLN A 287 -2.05 -1.41 1.55
CA GLN A 287 -1.21 -2.49 1.06
C GLN A 287 -0.76 -3.36 2.24
N LEU A 288 -0.63 -4.65 1.99
CA LEU A 288 -0.08 -5.57 2.98
C LEU A 288 1.44 -5.43 3.04
N GLN A 289 1.99 -5.47 4.24
CA GLN A 289 3.44 -5.63 4.41
C GLN A 289 3.89 -6.97 3.80
N ARG A 290 5.04 -7.01 3.13
CA ARG A 290 5.58 -8.25 2.55
C ARG A 290 5.68 -9.34 3.62
N GLY A 291 5.16 -10.52 3.32
CA GLY A 291 5.09 -11.64 4.27
C GLY A 291 4.05 -11.46 5.40
N GLY A 292 3.26 -10.39 5.39
CA GLY A 292 2.26 -10.10 6.41
C GLY A 292 1.07 -11.07 6.39
N ASN A 293 0.38 -11.19 7.52
CA ASN A 293 -0.84 -11.97 7.64
C ASN A 293 -2.05 -11.11 7.25
N LEU A 294 -2.64 -11.40 6.09
CA LEU A 294 -3.76 -10.65 5.53
C LEU A 294 -4.97 -10.56 6.48
N ILE A 295 -5.38 -11.69 7.07
CA ILE A 295 -6.55 -11.75 7.94
C ILE A 295 -6.30 -10.96 9.23
N GLY A 296 -5.19 -11.21 9.90
CA GLY A 296 -4.84 -10.51 11.14
C GLY A 296 -4.65 -9.01 10.94
N THR A 297 -4.09 -8.59 9.80
CA THR A 297 -3.96 -7.17 9.45
C THR A 297 -5.32 -6.53 9.21
N MET A 298 -6.23 -7.22 8.49
CA MET A 298 -7.58 -6.73 8.26
C MET A 298 -8.37 -6.57 9.54
N ASP A 299 -8.27 -7.53 10.46
CA ASP A 299 -8.97 -7.45 11.76
C ASP A 299 -8.50 -6.25 12.58
N ARG A 300 -7.18 -5.92 12.54
CA ARG A 300 -6.63 -4.70 13.15
C ARG A 300 -7.13 -3.43 12.47
N ILE A 301 -7.18 -3.41 11.13
CA ILE A 301 -7.74 -2.28 10.38
C ILE A 301 -9.19 -2.05 10.78
N GLN A 302 -10.03 -3.09 10.74
CA GLN A 302 -11.45 -2.99 11.09
C GLN A 302 -11.66 -2.53 12.54
N THR A 303 -10.87 -3.03 13.48
CA THR A 303 -10.90 -2.58 14.87
C THR A 303 -10.57 -1.09 14.99
N LYS A 304 -9.54 -0.62 14.27
CA LYS A 304 -9.15 0.78 14.27
C LYS A 304 -10.18 1.68 13.59
N LEU A 305 -10.78 1.24 12.50
CA LEU A 305 -11.89 1.96 11.86
C LEU A 305 -13.09 2.10 12.80
N ALA A 306 -13.43 1.04 13.53
CA ALA A 306 -14.53 1.08 14.51
C ALA A 306 -14.22 2.07 15.67
N GLU A 307 -12.95 2.12 16.14
CA GLU A 307 -12.51 3.12 17.13
C GLU A 307 -12.68 4.54 16.59
N MET A 308 -12.22 4.79 15.32
CA MET A 308 -12.30 6.13 14.71
C MET A 308 -13.74 6.57 14.42
N ASN A 309 -14.64 5.62 14.10
CA ASN A 309 -16.07 5.84 13.87
C ASN A 309 -16.88 5.97 15.16
N SER A 310 -16.27 5.74 16.33
CA SER A 310 -17.00 5.81 17.61
C SER A 310 -17.50 7.24 17.90
N ARG A 311 -18.48 7.37 18.80
CA ARG A 311 -19.07 8.67 19.20
C ARG A 311 -18.05 9.65 19.78
N ASP A 312 -16.99 9.15 20.40
CA ASP A 312 -15.86 9.92 20.94
C ASP A 312 -14.61 9.81 20.07
N GLY A 313 -14.75 9.25 18.88
CA GLY A 313 -13.69 9.06 17.91
C GLY A 313 -13.26 10.37 17.24
N ILE A 314 -12.15 10.29 16.55
CA ILE A 314 -11.54 11.43 15.85
C ILE A 314 -12.48 12.05 14.81
N LEU A 315 -13.32 11.25 14.15
CA LEU A 315 -14.28 11.71 13.13
C LEU A 315 -15.41 12.53 13.75
N ALA A 316 -16.01 12.03 14.82
CA ALA A 316 -17.07 12.72 15.54
C ALA A 316 -16.58 14.05 16.15
N HIS A 317 -15.33 14.07 16.62
CA HIS A 317 -14.72 15.31 17.12
C HIS A 317 -14.52 16.32 15.99
N HIS A 318 -14.02 15.88 14.85
CA HIS A 318 -13.78 16.74 13.68
C HIS A 318 -15.09 17.24 13.07
N ALA A 319 -16.12 16.39 12.96
CA ALA A 319 -17.44 16.80 12.49
C ALA A 319 -18.03 17.93 13.36
N ARG A 320 -17.91 17.82 14.68
CA ARG A 320 -18.34 18.87 15.62
C ARG A 320 -17.56 20.18 15.45
N GLN A 321 -16.24 20.11 15.19
CA GLN A 321 -15.41 21.28 14.94
C GLN A 321 -15.80 22.03 13.68
N LEU A 322 -16.20 21.30 12.64
CA LEU A 322 -16.65 21.86 11.35
C LEU A 322 -18.12 22.28 11.34
N GLY A 323 -18.88 21.98 12.41
CA GLY A 323 -20.31 22.27 12.48
C GLY A 323 -21.15 21.47 11.46
N ILE A 324 -20.71 20.26 11.10
CA ILE A 324 -21.44 19.37 10.18
C ILE A 324 -22.69 18.88 10.87
N ASN A 325 -23.86 19.01 10.20
CA ASN A 325 -25.15 18.55 10.71
C ASN A 325 -25.36 17.01 10.58
N GLY A 326 -24.28 16.27 10.40
CA GLY A 326 -24.27 14.82 10.21
C GLY A 326 -23.06 14.16 10.87
N GLU A 327 -22.98 12.85 10.69
CA GLU A 327 -21.83 12.05 11.15
C GLU A 327 -20.87 11.84 9.99
N LEU A 328 -19.57 11.88 10.29
CA LEU A 328 -18.51 11.42 9.39
C LEU A 328 -18.23 9.96 9.71
N GLU A 329 -18.13 9.13 8.69
CA GLU A 329 -17.88 7.70 8.82
C GLU A 329 -16.84 7.21 7.81
N LEU A 330 -15.89 6.42 8.27
CA LEU A 330 -15.00 5.62 7.43
C LEU A 330 -15.70 4.31 7.06
N VAL A 331 -16.05 4.17 5.79
CA VAL A 331 -16.82 3.04 5.27
C VAL A 331 -15.91 2.14 4.45
N GLN A 332 -15.74 0.90 4.88
CA GLN A 332 -15.00 -0.09 4.10
C GLN A 332 -15.84 -0.52 2.89
N VAL A 333 -15.30 -0.34 1.68
CA VAL A 333 -15.96 -0.68 0.41
C VAL A 333 -15.34 -1.89 -0.29
N TYR A 334 -14.11 -2.25 0.08
CA TYR A 334 -13.43 -3.44 -0.41
C TYR A 334 -12.68 -4.13 0.72
N ASP A 335 -12.77 -5.45 0.75
CA ASP A 335 -12.13 -6.34 1.72
C ASP A 335 -11.61 -7.58 0.98
N ALA A 336 -10.28 -7.64 0.81
CA ALA A 336 -9.62 -8.78 0.17
C ALA A 336 -9.75 -10.08 0.99
N THR A 337 -9.98 -9.99 2.31
CA THR A 337 -10.12 -11.16 3.17
C THR A 337 -11.42 -11.93 2.92
N ALA A 338 -12.44 -11.30 2.33
CA ALA A 338 -13.70 -11.96 2.02
C ALA A 338 -13.45 -13.18 1.12
N TYR A 339 -12.68 -13.02 0.03
CA TYR A 339 -12.35 -14.13 -0.86
C TYR A 339 -11.55 -15.24 -0.18
N VAL A 340 -10.60 -14.86 0.67
CA VAL A 340 -9.76 -15.82 1.40
C VAL A 340 -10.57 -16.58 2.45
N ARG A 341 -11.42 -15.88 3.21
CA ARG A 341 -12.32 -16.51 4.20
C ARG A 341 -13.30 -17.46 3.54
N ASP A 342 -13.86 -17.09 2.38
CA ASP A 342 -14.77 -17.94 1.62
C ASP A 342 -14.02 -19.17 1.07
N ALA A 343 -12.79 -19.02 0.56
CA ALA A 343 -11.96 -20.14 0.12
C ALA A 343 -11.64 -21.10 1.28
N ILE A 344 -11.24 -20.56 2.45
CA ILE A 344 -10.98 -21.38 3.65
C ILE A 344 -12.26 -22.14 4.05
N LYS A 345 -13.40 -21.46 4.10
CA LYS A 345 -14.70 -22.06 4.45
C LYS A 345 -15.10 -23.15 3.46
N LEU A 346 -14.88 -22.91 2.15
CA LEU A 346 -15.13 -23.90 1.11
C LEU A 346 -14.27 -25.15 1.30
N VAL A 347 -12.96 -24.98 1.53
CA VAL A 347 -12.04 -26.09 1.78
C VAL A 347 -12.43 -26.86 3.05
N GLN A 348 -12.72 -26.15 4.15
CA GLN A 348 -13.18 -26.78 5.39
C GLN A 348 -14.47 -27.58 5.17
N SER A 349 -15.47 -27.02 4.48
CA SER A 349 -16.71 -27.71 4.19
C SER A 349 -16.49 -28.94 3.30
N ASN A 350 -15.65 -28.83 2.28
CA ASN A 350 -15.31 -29.95 1.41
C ASN A 350 -14.60 -31.09 2.15
N ILE A 351 -13.68 -30.76 3.06
CA ILE A 351 -13.00 -31.73 3.92
C ILE A 351 -14.02 -32.46 4.81
N VAL A 352 -14.92 -31.71 5.45
CA VAL A 352 -15.95 -32.28 6.33
C VAL A 352 -16.93 -33.15 5.55
N TYR A 353 -17.57 -32.61 4.50
CA TYR A 353 -18.54 -33.35 3.71
C TYR A 353 -17.91 -34.51 2.94
N GLY A 354 -16.75 -34.29 2.33
CA GLY A 354 -15.99 -35.34 1.63
C GLY A 354 -15.53 -36.44 2.60
N GLY A 355 -15.02 -36.05 3.77
CA GLY A 355 -14.63 -37.00 4.83
C GLY A 355 -15.82 -37.83 5.37
N ILE A 356 -16.98 -37.21 5.59
CA ILE A 356 -18.19 -37.89 6.02
C ILE A 356 -18.64 -38.86 4.92
N LEU A 357 -18.73 -38.43 3.67
CA LEU A 357 -19.16 -39.23 2.55
C LEU A 357 -18.24 -40.42 2.32
N ALA A 358 -16.93 -40.20 2.34
CA ALA A 358 -15.93 -41.27 2.24
C ALA A 358 -16.08 -42.26 3.40
N THR A 359 -16.21 -41.77 4.63
CA THR A 359 -16.39 -42.61 5.82
C THR A 359 -17.67 -43.47 5.72
N LEU A 360 -18.78 -42.90 5.29
CA LEU A 360 -20.05 -43.62 5.09
C LEU A 360 -19.94 -44.67 3.97
N THR A 361 -19.30 -44.35 2.87
CA THR A 361 -19.03 -45.26 1.76
C THR A 361 -18.20 -46.46 2.23
N LEU A 362 -17.11 -46.16 2.97
CA LEU A 362 -16.27 -47.19 3.53
C LEU A 362 -17.00 -48.06 4.56
N LEU A 363 -17.89 -47.46 5.38
CA LEU A 363 -18.70 -48.21 6.32
C LEU A 363 -19.63 -49.22 5.61
N PHE A 364 -20.17 -48.81 4.49
CA PHE A 364 -21.02 -49.67 3.66
C PHE A 364 -20.29 -50.90 3.11
N PHE A 365 -19.03 -50.67 2.62
CA PHE A 365 -18.24 -51.74 1.99
C PHE A 365 -17.43 -52.55 2.98
N LEU A 366 -16.68 -51.96 3.92
CA LEU A 366 -15.79 -52.68 4.85
C LEU A 366 -16.50 -53.23 6.08
N ARG A 367 -17.63 -52.68 6.48
CA ARG A 367 -18.40 -53.12 7.67
C ARG A 367 -17.59 -53.27 8.97
N SER A 368 -16.45 -52.54 9.09
CA SER A 368 -15.55 -52.57 10.22
C SER A 368 -15.32 -51.16 10.79
N LEU A 369 -15.90 -50.87 11.93
CA LEU A 369 -15.73 -49.57 12.59
C LEU A 369 -14.30 -49.25 12.99
N ARG A 370 -13.47 -50.28 13.28
CA ARG A 370 -12.06 -50.06 13.65
C ARG A 370 -11.25 -49.55 12.47
N THR A 371 -11.39 -50.17 11.29
CA THR A 371 -10.68 -49.78 10.07
C THR A 371 -11.10 -48.41 9.64
N ILE A 372 -12.41 -48.12 9.71
CA ILE A 372 -12.97 -46.80 9.35
C ILE A 372 -12.44 -45.69 10.29
N GLY A 373 -12.34 -45.97 11.61
CA GLY A 373 -11.80 -45.02 12.57
C GLY A 373 -10.32 -44.67 12.29
N ILE A 374 -9.53 -45.63 11.84
CA ILE A 374 -8.12 -45.40 11.44
C ILE A 374 -8.05 -44.47 10.20
N ILE A 375 -8.84 -44.77 9.18
CA ILE A 375 -8.91 -43.96 7.94
C ILE A 375 -9.43 -42.53 8.22
N ALA A 376 -10.49 -42.44 9.02
CA ALA A 376 -11.06 -41.12 9.41
C ALA A 376 -10.04 -40.26 10.19
N LEU A 377 -9.15 -40.87 10.97
CA LEU A 377 -8.08 -40.17 11.69
C LEU A 377 -6.92 -39.79 10.77
N ALA A 378 -6.64 -40.58 9.73
CA ALA A 378 -5.55 -40.32 8.81
C ALA A 378 -5.73 -38.99 8.04
N ILE A 379 -6.98 -38.60 7.71
CA ILE A 379 -7.30 -37.37 6.98
C ILE A 379 -6.81 -36.13 7.74
N PRO A 380 -7.26 -35.82 8.97
CA PRO A 380 -6.82 -34.64 9.68
C PRO A 380 -5.32 -34.66 9.98
N VAL A 381 -4.73 -35.84 10.27
CA VAL A 381 -3.28 -36.00 10.51
C VAL A 381 -2.49 -35.58 9.26
N SER A 382 -2.91 -36.01 8.07
CA SER A 382 -2.22 -35.69 6.81
C SER A 382 -2.28 -34.21 6.49
N ILE A 383 -3.44 -33.55 6.72
CA ILE A 383 -3.59 -32.11 6.50
C ILE A 383 -2.66 -31.32 7.45
N ILE A 384 -2.66 -31.70 8.73
CA ILE A 384 -1.83 -31.06 9.74
C ILE A 384 -0.35 -31.25 9.41
N ALA A 385 0.04 -32.45 8.99
CA ALA A 385 1.43 -32.73 8.57
C ALA A 385 1.83 -31.87 7.35
N ALA A 386 0.93 -31.72 6.36
CA ALA A 386 1.17 -30.87 5.20
C ALA A 386 1.40 -29.39 5.62
N ILE A 387 0.59 -28.88 6.57
CA ILE A 387 0.74 -27.51 7.09
C ILE A 387 2.08 -27.35 7.83
N VAL A 388 2.49 -28.32 8.65
CA VAL A 388 3.78 -28.30 9.32
C VAL A 388 4.94 -28.23 8.32
N VAL A 389 4.88 -29.02 7.25
CA VAL A 389 5.88 -28.99 6.18
C VAL A 389 5.87 -27.63 5.47
N MET A 390 4.71 -27.06 5.14
CA MET A 390 4.61 -25.74 4.53
C MET A 390 5.26 -24.66 5.39
N VAL A 391 4.96 -24.66 6.70
CA VAL A 391 5.57 -23.72 7.66
C VAL A 391 7.07 -23.89 7.74
N SER A 392 7.56 -25.13 7.83
CA SER A 392 8.99 -25.40 7.91
C SER A 392 9.77 -24.98 6.66
N LEU A 393 9.09 -24.92 5.51
CA LEU A 393 9.62 -24.43 4.24
C LEU A 393 9.39 -22.91 4.04
N GLY A 394 8.87 -22.20 5.05
CA GLY A 394 8.60 -20.76 4.97
C GLY A 394 7.49 -20.40 3.98
N ARG A 395 6.59 -21.32 3.65
CA ARG A 395 5.50 -21.09 2.70
C ARG A 395 4.24 -20.58 3.41
N SER A 396 3.53 -19.63 2.74
CA SER A 396 2.27 -19.08 3.22
C SER A 396 1.07 -19.94 2.82
N VAL A 397 0.00 -19.88 3.62
CA VAL A 397 -1.31 -20.40 3.22
C VAL A 397 -1.99 -19.38 2.32
N ASN A 398 -2.32 -19.78 1.09
CA ASN A 398 -2.99 -18.96 0.10
C ASN A 398 -4.05 -19.79 -0.65
N ILE A 399 -4.82 -19.16 -1.53
CA ILE A 399 -5.91 -19.84 -2.28
C ILE A 399 -5.37 -21.05 -3.05
N ILE A 400 -4.19 -20.97 -3.64
CA ILE A 400 -3.59 -22.06 -4.42
C ILE A 400 -3.19 -23.22 -3.52
N SER A 401 -2.53 -22.95 -2.36
CA SER A 401 -2.15 -23.98 -1.41
C SER A 401 -3.38 -24.65 -0.78
N LEU A 402 -4.45 -23.88 -0.52
CA LEU A 402 -5.72 -24.43 -0.04
C LEU A 402 -6.38 -25.37 -1.06
N ALA A 403 -6.38 -25.01 -2.34
CA ALA A 403 -6.87 -25.86 -3.41
C ALA A 403 -6.03 -27.15 -3.54
N GLY A 404 -4.70 -27.04 -3.45
CA GLY A 404 -3.78 -28.18 -3.43
C GLY A 404 -4.02 -29.10 -2.24
N MET A 405 -4.27 -28.56 -1.03
CA MET A 405 -4.60 -29.36 0.15
C MET A 405 -5.96 -30.08 0.00
N ALA A 406 -6.97 -29.44 -0.58
CA ALA A 406 -8.26 -30.07 -0.84
C ALA A 406 -8.11 -31.27 -1.80
N PHE A 407 -7.29 -31.12 -2.84
CA PHE A 407 -6.97 -32.21 -3.77
C PHE A 407 -6.18 -33.33 -3.09
N ALA A 408 -5.17 -33.00 -2.27
CA ALA A 408 -4.35 -33.97 -1.55
C ALA A 408 -5.16 -34.83 -0.58
N VAL A 409 -6.21 -34.27 0.06
CA VAL A 409 -7.13 -35.01 0.93
C VAL A 409 -7.80 -36.16 0.17
N GLY A 410 -8.27 -35.88 -1.05
CA GLY A 410 -8.86 -36.93 -1.90
C GLY A 410 -7.89 -38.10 -2.17
N MET A 411 -6.62 -37.79 -2.49
CA MET A 411 -5.60 -38.82 -2.75
C MET A 411 -5.22 -39.61 -1.48
N VAL A 412 -5.19 -38.96 -0.32
CA VAL A 412 -4.90 -39.64 0.96
C VAL A 412 -6.00 -40.62 1.32
N VAL A 413 -7.26 -40.26 1.10
CA VAL A 413 -8.41 -41.16 1.31
C VAL A 413 -8.31 -42.40 0.43
N ASP A 414 -8.00 -42.23 -0.86
CA ASP A 414 -7.82 -43.33 -1.79
C ASP A 414 -6.69 -44.29 -1.37
N ASN A 415 -5.52 -43.74 -0.99
CA ASN A 415 -4.40 -44.56 -0.52
C ASN A 415 -4.72 -45.31 0.79
N ALA A 416 -5.48 -44.69 1.70
CA ALA A 416 -5.90 -45.30 2.94
C ALA A 416 -6.95 -46.41 2.75
N ILE A 417 -7.66 -46.43 1.62
CA ILE A 417 -8.64 -47.46 1.24
C ILE A 417 -7.91 -48.71 0.70
N VAL A 418 -6.80 -48.51 -0.02
CA VAL A 418 -6.04 -49.60 -0.66
C VAL A 418 -5.21 -50.40 0.32
N VAL A 419 -4.79 -49.83 1.42
CA VAL A 419 -3.99 -50.50 2.48
C VAL A 419 -4.90 -51.16 3.52
#